data_5a2caf18a79ae5863d70b5f7d2f23975
#
_entry.id   5a2caf18a79ae5863d70b5f7d2f23975
#
_cell.length_a   1.000
_cell.length_b   1.000
_cell.length_c   1.000
_cell.angle_alpha   90.00
_cell.angle_beta   90.00
_cell.angle_gamma   90.00
#
_symmetry.space_group_name_H-M   'P 1'
#
loop_
_entity.id
_entity.type
_entity.pdbx_description
1 polymer ?
#
loop_
_entity_poly.entity_id
_entity_poly.type
_entity_poly.pdbx_seq_one_letter_code
_entity_poly.pdbx_strand_id
1 'polypeptide(L)'
;EKQTRKWEIIVKYSEMGDSVEALLGGPEISVVPLLGRYAIVTLPESMLDEYSRRPQIEFIEKPTRLYFEDLFSKEASCITQVQRNEPGNLRLTGRGVLIGIVDSGVDYRHPAFLTADGKSRILRLWDQSIPGNPPEGYATGTEYTNEEINEALSLSVQEGRRLVPSEDVSGHGTAVLGVAAGSDFSRGAVNRGVAYESDLLVVKMGIPRQDSFPRITELMQGVDYLVRQAIRLGRSIAINLSFGNNYGSHRGDSLLETYLDNVSGMGKNVICVGMGNNGNDALHTGGKLSPGEIQEIELGVGAFEPTLNVQLWKNYEDEMEIYLEHPAGERVGPLFETLGAQRWQAGNTELLIYYGKPAPYHVTQEIYVDFLPQDEKTPYVDSGVWKIILAARNIKNGEYFLWLPGGKTLNPGTAFYLPRPQGTLTIPATARRVISVGAYDARQNTYAC
;
A
#
# COMPACT_ATOMS: atom_id res chain seq x y z
N GLU A 1 -8.92 -28.40 18.08
CA GLU A 1 -8.12 -27.27 18.60
C GLU A 1 -8.54 -26.02 17.84
N LYS A 2 -9.15 -25.04 18.53
CA LYS A 2 -9.45 -23.73 17.93
C LYS A 2 -8.12 -23.07 17.60
N GLN A 3 -7.83 -22.90 16.32
CA GLN A 3 -6.68 -22.14 15.85
C GLN A 3 -6.86 -20.71 16.36
N THR A 4 -6.01 -20.29 17.30
CA THR A 4 -6.06 -18.93 17.86
C THR A 4 -5.74 -17.97 16.74
N ARG A 5 -6.71 -17.13 16.37
CA ARG A 5 -6.56 -16.14 15.32
C ARG A 5 -5.45 -15.17 15.71
N LYS A 6 -4.40 -15.08 14.87
CA LYS A 6 -3.30 -14.13 15.07
C LYS A 6 -3.54 -12.87 14.26
N TRP A 7 -3.22 -11.74 14.86
CA TRP A 7 -3.26 -10.42 14.25
C TRP A 7 -1.85 -9.92 13.98
N GLU A 8 -1.66 -9.33 12.82
CA GLU A 8 -0.48 -8.55 12.48
C GLU A 8 -0.83 -7.08 12.54
N ILE A 9 -0.02 -6.28 13.22
CA ILE A 9 -0.23 -4.85 13.45
C ILE A 9 1.06 -4.07 13.22
N ILE A 10 0.92 -2.81 12.85
CA ILE A 10 2.02 -1.86 12.75
C ILE A 10 2.08 -1.09 14.07
N VAL A 11 3.25 -1.01 14.68
CA VAL A 11 3.47 -0.34 15.97
C VAL A 11 4.49 0.78 15.80
N LYS A 12 4.14 1.97 16.27
CA LYS A 12 5.09 3.06 16.56
C LYS A 12 5.37 3.03 18.04
N TYR A 13 6.65 3.04 18.43
CA TYR A 13 7.06 2.95 19.82
C TYR A 13 8.04 4.05 20.23
N SER A 14 8.07 4.38 21.54
CA SER A 14 9.01 5.31 22.14
C SER A 14 10.35 4.66 22.43
N GLU A 15 11.43 5.43 22.44
CA GLU A 15 12.74 4.96 22.89
C GLU A 15 12.77 4.81 24.43
N MET A 16 12.62 3.58 24.93
CA MET A 16 12.91 3.25 26.31
C MET A 16 13.40 1.79 26.41
N GLY A 17 14.69 1.55 26.61
CA GLY A 17 15.22 0.25 27.01
C GLY A 17 16.03 -0.53 26.00
N ASP A 18 16.41 -1.76 26.36
CA ASP A 18 17.54 -2.50 25.81
C ASP A 18 17.37 -3.02 24.38
N SER A 19 16.34 -3.77 24.06
CA SER A 19 16.07 -4.21 22.69
C SER A 19 14.59 -4.06 22.32
N VAL A 20 14.30 -3.91 21.04
CA VAL A 20 12.92 -3.79 20.54
C VAL A 20 12.13 -5.05 20.85
N GLU A 21 12.75 -6.21 20.74
CA GLU A 21 12.17 -7.51 21.09
C GLU A 21 11.86 -7.63 22.58
N ALA A 22 12.75 -7.13 23.47
CA ALA A 22 12.50 -7.08 24.91
C ALA A 22 11.39 -6.09 25.26
N LEU A 23 11.31 -4.98 24.51
CA LEU A 23 10.33 -3.91 24.73
C LEU A 23 8.92 -4.31 24.27
N LEU A 24 8.81 -4.87 23.07
CA LEU A 24 7.55 -5.16 22.38
C LEU A 24 7.17 -6.64 22.36
N GLY A 25 8.13 -7.54 22.57
CA GLY A 25 7.93 -8.99 22.50
C GLY A 25 7.22 -9.59 23.72
N GLY A 26 7.12 -10.91 23.71
CA GLY A 26 6.52 -11.71 24.77
C GLY A 26 6.18 -13.12 24.30
N PRO A 27 5.65 -13.97 25.18
CA PRO A 27 5.16 -15.28 24.79
C PRO A 27 4.12 -15.15 23.68
N GLU A 28 4.27 -15.91 22.60
CA GLU A 28 3.39 -15.90 21.42
C GLU A 28 3.37 -14.58 20.61
N ILE A 29 4.23 -13.59 20.94
CA ILE A 29 4.36 -12.32 20.24
C ILE A 29 5.62 -12.34 19.39
N SER A 30 5.47 -12.19 18.07
CA SER A 30 6.59 -11.99 17.14
C SER A 30 6.74 -10.52 16.83
N VAL A 31 7.98 -10.02 16.82
CA VAL A 31 8.31 -8.62 16.55
C VAL A 31 9.33 -8.56 15.41
N VAL A 32 9.07 -7.75 14.41
CA VAL A 32 10.02 -7.38 13.36
C VAL A 32 10.31 -5.89 13.49
N PRO A 33 11.48 -5.50 14.02
CA PRO A 33 11.85 -4.10 14.17
C PRO A 33 12.14 -3.47 12.80
N LEU A 34 11.59 -2.29 12.56
CA LEU A 34 11.83 -1.48 11.38
C LEU A 34 12.61 -0.20 11.74
N LEU A 35 13.17 0.48 10.73
CA LEU A 35 13.82 1.77 10.90
C LEU A 35 12.85 2.83 11.45
N GLY A 36 13.36 3.84 12.19
CA GLY A 36 12.57 4.99 12.63
C GLY A 36 11.62 4.71 13.79
N ARG A 37 11.87 3.67 14.61
CA ARG A 37 11.03 3.25 15.75
C ARG A 37 9.65 2.73 15.35
N TYR A 38 9.61 1.97 14.29
CA TYR A 38 8.46 1.17 13.89
C TYR A 38 8.74 -0.30 14.09
N ALA A 39 7.71 -1.08 14.29
CA ALA A 39 7.78 -2.54 14.32
C ALA A 39 6.52 -3.16 13.72
N ILE A 40 6.66 -4.32 13.08
CA ILE A 40 5.55 -5.19 12.75
C ILE A 40 5.43 -6.20 13.88
N VAL A 41 4.26 -6.29 14.48
CA VAL A 41 4.00 -7.17 15.62
C VAL A 41 2.89 -8.14 15.29
N THR A 42 3.14 -9.44 15.47
CA THR A 42 2.13 -10.48 15.29
C THR A 42 1.83 -11.09 16.66
N LEU A 43 0.56 -11.08 17.06
CA LEU A 43 0.10 -11.56 18.35
C LEU A 43 -1.29 -12.21 18.26
N PRO A 44 -1.69 -13.06 19.25
CA PRO A 44 -3.04 -13.57 19.35
C PRO A 44 -4.08 -12.45 19.53
N GLU A 45 -5.25 -12.59 18.92
CA GLU A 45 -6.35 -11.63 19.02
C GLU A 45 -6.73 -11.32 20.49
N SER A 46 -6.69 -12.33 21.36
CA SER A 46 -7.00 -12.18 22.78
C SER A 46 -6.05 -11.28 23.55
N MET A 47 -4.85 -11.01 23.03
CA MET A 47 -3.84 -10.18 23.66
C MET A 47 -3.85 -8.73 23.16
N LEU A 48 -4.61 -8.41 22.13
CA LEU A 48 -4.56 -7.12 21.44
C LEU A 48 -4.91 -5.94 22.38
N ASP A 49 -5.97 -6.08 23.18
CA ASP A 49 -6.41 -5.04 24.11
C ASP A 49 -5.39 -4.73 25.22
N GLU A 50 -4.79 -5.76 25.78
CA GLU A 50 -3.73 -5.59 26.80
C GLU A 50 -2.47 -5.03 26.16
N TYR A 51 -2.11 -5.54 24.98
CA TYR A 51 -0.94 -5.09 24.25
C TYR A 51 -1.00 -3.61 23.88
N SER A 52 -2.17 -3.13 23.44
CA SER A 52 -2.39 -1.73 23.05
C SER A 52 -2.21 -0.71 24.21
N ARG A 53 -2.27 -1.17 25.47
CA ARG A 53 -2.12 -0.33 26.67
C ARG A 53 -0.70 -0.24 27.17
N ARG A 54 0.27 -0.88 26.54
CA ARG A 54 1.68 -0.81 26.95
C ARG A 54 2.19 0.63 26.82
N PRO A 55 2.83 1.18 27.85
CA PRO A 55 3.27 2.58 27.87
C PRO A 55 4.35 2.91 26.83
N GLN A 56 5.01 1.89 26.30
CA GLN A 56 6.02 2.02 25.25
C GLN A 56 5.42 2.20 23.87
N ILE A 57 4.14 1.91 23.70
CA ILE A 57 3.45 1.99 22.41
C ILE A 57 2.86 3.39 22.24
N GLU A 58 3.34 4.12 21.25
CA GLU A 58 2.82 5.43 20.88
C GLU A 58 1.53 5.31 20.06
N PHE A 59 1.51 4.38 19.11
CA PHE A 59 0.37 4.15 18.23
C PHE A 59 0.39 2.75 17.61
N ILE A 60 -0.80 2.23 17.31
CA ILE A 60 -1.02 0.96 16.60
C ILE A 60 -1.94 1.21 15.42
N GLU A 61 -1.59 0.63 14.26
CA GLU A 61 -2.42 0.65 13.05
C GLU A 61 -2.63 -0.77 12.51
N LYS A 62 -3.84 -1.04 12.03
CA LYS A 62 -4.14 -2.30 11.33
C LYS A 62 -3.62 -2.24 9.90
N PRO A 63 -2.88 -3.26 9.42
CA PRO A 63 -2.42 -3.29 8.02
C PRO A 63 -3.58 -3.29 7.03
N THR A 64 -3.44 -2.49 5.97
CA THR A 64 -4.38 -2.43 4.85
C THR A 64 -3.85 -3.17 3.62
N ARG A 65 -4.72 -3.48 2.66
CA ARG A 65 -4.38 -4.15 1.41
C ARG A 65 -3.82 -3.15 0.39
N LEU A 66 -2.98 -3.61 -0.53
CA LEU A 66 -2.37 -2.85 -1.62
C LEU A 66 -2.78 -3.41 -2.98
N TYR A 67 -2.84 -2.54 -4.02
CA TYR A 67 -3.23 -2.88 -5.40
C TYR A 67 -2.22 -2.29 -6.40
N PHE A 68 -2.06 -2.92 -7.59
CA PHE A 68 -1.04 -2.58 -8.61
C PHE A 68 -1.46 -1.44 -9.54
N GLU A 69 -0.47 -0.66 -10.07
CA GLU A 69 -0.68 0.50 -10.95
C GLU A 69 0.29 0.52 -12.17
N ASP A 70 -0.09 1.06 -13.37
CA ASP A 70 0.60 0.86 -14.66
C ASP A 70 1.20 2.12 -15.35
N LEU A 71 1.97 1.98 -16.46
CA LEU A 71 3.07 2.79 -17.02
C LEU A 71 2.80 3.60 -18.30
N PHE A 72 3.49 4.80 -18.53
CA PHE A 72 4.06 5.28 -19.82
C PHE A 72 4.90 6.60 -19.77
N SER A 73 6.01 6.71 -20.46
CA SER A 73 6.74 7.51 -21.45
C SER A 73 7.94 8.39 -21.02
N LYS A 74 9.15 8.05 -21.54
CA LYS A 74 10.45 8.70 -21.27
C LYS A 74 10.63 10.07 -21.93
N GLU A 75 10.00 10.29 -23.08
CA GLU A 75 10.20 11.53 -23.84
C GLU A 75 9.51 12.72 -23.19
N ALA A 76 8.29 12.52 -22.65
CA ALA A 76 7.55 13.55 -21.94
C ALA A 76 8.25 14.00 -20.64
N SER A 77 9.10 13.15 -20.07
CA SER A 77 9.85 13.43 -18.83
C SER A 77 11.26 13.97 -19.10
N CYS A 78 11.62 14.30 -20.34
CA CYS A 78 12.95 14.76 -20.74
C CYS A 78 14.12 13.80 -20.39
N ILE A 79 13.82 12.54 -20.08
CA ILE A 79 14.83 11.55 -19.66
C ILE A 79 15.83 11.28 -20.76
N THR A 80 15.36 11.18 -22.01
CA THR A 80 16.23 10.94 -23.18
C THR A 80 17.33 11.99 -23.29
N GLN A 81 17.06 13.25 -22.96
CA GLN A 81 18.03 14.34 -23.03
C GLN A 81 19.16 14.18 -22.00
N VAL A 82 18.83 13.83 -20.73
CA VAL A 82 19.87 13.66 -19.68
C VAL A 82 20.71 12.38 -19.86
N GLN A 83 20.21 11.42 -20.65
CA GLN A 83 20.92 10.19 -20.98
C GLN A 83 21.90 10.34 -22.15
N ARG A 84 21.70 11.34 -23.05
CA ARG A 84 22.53 11.53 -24.25
C ARG A 84 23.99 11.82 -23.92
N ASN A 85 24.89 11.24 -24.74
CA ASN A 85 26.31 11.49 -24.66
C ASN A 85 26.72 12.65 -25.58
N GLU A 86 26.11 13.82 -25.38
CA GLU A 86 26.39 15.04 -26.15
C GLU A 86 27.06 16.08 -25.25
N PRO A 87 27.91 16.99 -25.81
CA PRO A 87 28.48 18.07 -25.03
C PRO A 87 27.43 18.88 -24.29
N GLY A 88 27.59 19.03 -22.97
CA GLY A 88 26.63 19.73 -22.10
C GLY A 88 25.56 18.84 -21.45
N ASN A 89 25.44 17.58 -21.84
CA ASN A 89 24.52 16.61 -21.20
C ASN A 89 25.20 15.87 -20.05
N LEU A 90 24.40 15.52 -19.02
CA LEU A 90 24.91 14.91 -17.78
C LEU A 90 25.28 13.43 -17.93
N ARG A 91 24.85 12.75 -19.02
CA ARG A 91 25.03 11.32 -19.27
C ARG A 91 24.64 10.46 -18.06
N LEU A 92 23.47 10.72 -17.50
CA LEU A 92 22.97 10.00 -16.32
C LEU A 92 22.36 8.66 -16.75
N THR A 93 23.01 7.58 -16.37
CA THR A 93 22.63 6.20 -16.75
C THR A 93 22.32 5.31 -15.56
N GLY A 94 22.43 5.87 -14.35
CA GLY A 94 22.26 5.12 -13.09
C GLY A 94 23.52 4.37 -12.64
N ARG A 95 24.68 4.55 -13.31
CA ARG A 95 25.93 3.88 -12.92
C ARG A 95 26.32 4.24 -11.49
N GLY A 96 26.58 3.23 -10.64
CA GLY A 96 26.96 3.40 -9.25
C GLY A 96 25.79 3.62 -8.29
N VAL A 97 24.55 3.74 -8.80
CA VAL A 97 23.32 3.87 -8.02
C VAL A 97 22.59 2.54 -7.98
N LEU A 98 21.80 2.30 -6.94
CA LEU A 98 20.89 1.17 -6.83
C LEU A 98 19.48 1.59 -7.26
N ILE A 99 18.81 0.72 -7.99
CA ILE A 99 17.35 0.78 -8.15
C ILE A 99 16.73 -0.32 -7.31
N GLY A 100 15.86 0.08 -6.39
CA GLY A 100 15.07 -0.80 -5.55
C GLY A 100 13.63 -0.88 -6.04
N ILE A 101 13.05 -2.07 -6.00
CA ILE A 101 11.64 -2.28 -6.30
C ILE A 101 11.01 -3.16 -5.22
N VAL A 102 9.80 -2.77 -4.78
CA VAL A 102 8.92 -3.62 -3.97
C VAL A 102 7.68 -3.85 -4.79
N ASP A 103 7.50 -5.08 -5.34
CA ASP A 103 6.46 -5.34 -6.35
C ASP A 103 6.04 -6.83 -6.37
N SER A 104 5.35 -7.27 -7.41
CA SER A 104 4.89 -8.66 -7.62
C SER A 104 6.01 -9.68 -7.84
N GLY A 105 7.25 -9.24 -7.90
CA GLY A 105 8.42 -10.03 -8.26
C GLY A 105 9.08 -9.53 -9.54
N VAL A 106 10.04 -10.27 -10.02
CA VAL A 106 10.77 -9.98 -11.27
C VAL A 106 11.17 -11.31 -11.93
N ASP A 107 10.98 -11.41 -13.24
CA ASP A 107 11.63 -12.46 -14.01
C ASP A 107 13.15 -12.18 -14.07
N TYR A 108 13.89 -12.72 -13.12
CA TYR A 108 15.33 -12.50 -13.01
C TYR A 108 16.14 -13.01 -14.20
N ARG A 109 15.53 -13.88 -15.05
CA ARG A 109 16.14 -14.39 -16.29
C ARG A 109 15.95 -13.46 -17.48
N HIS A 110 15.09 -12.44 -17.34
CA HIS A 110 14.82 -11.53 -18.44
C HIS A 110 16.10 -10.78 -18.86
N PRO A 111 16.45 -10.75 -20.18
CA PRO A 111 17.69 -10.13 -20.67
C PRO A 111 17.90 -8.68 -20.23
N ALA A 112 16.82 -7.93 -19.99
CA ALA A 112 16.89 -6.55 -19.53
C ALA A 112 17.57 -6.37 -18.15
N PHE A 113 17.68 -7.43 -17.36
CA PHE A 113 18.30 -7.39 -16.02
C PHE A 113 19.68 -8.02 -15.97
N LEU A 114 20.22 -8.36 -17.14
CA LEU A 114 21.55 -8.93 -17.28
C LEU A 114 22.56 -7.88 -17.75
N THR A 115 23.82 -8.14 -17.47
CA THR A 115 24.96 -7.45 -18.06
C THR A 115 25.25 -7.97 -19.47
N ALA A 116 26.14 -7.32 -20.21
CA ALA A 116 26.52 -7.74 -21.57
C ALA A 116 27.14 -9.14 -21.61
N ASP A 117 27.78 -9.58 -20.53
CA ASP A 117 28.35 -10.93 -20.36
C ASP A 117 27.34 -11.95 -19.77
N GLY A 118 26.07 -11.59 -19.69
CA GLY A 118 24.98 -12.48 -19.28
C GLY A 118 24.85 -12.71 -17.78
N LYS A 119 25.53 -11.94 -16.95
CA LYS A 119 25.39 -12.00 -15.49
C LYS A 119 24.25 -11.13 -14.99
N SER A 120 23.68 -11.50 -13.85
CA SER A 120 22.60 -10.73 -13.21
C SER A 120 23.10 -9.39 -12.66
N ARG A 121 22.34 -8.34 -12.92
CA ARG A 121 22.46 -7.03 -12.26
C ARG A 121 21.72 -6.98 -10.92
N ILE A 122 20.91 -8.01 -10.61
CA ILE A 122 20.21 -8.13 -9.33
C ILE A 122 21.23 -8.57 -8.28
N LEU A 123 21.52 -7.69 -7.33
CA LEU A 123 22.46 -7.98 -6.24
C LEU A 123 21.80 -8.82 -5.15
N ARG A 124 20.52 -8.58 -4.88
CA ARG A 124 19.70 -9.31 -3.90
C ARG A 124 18.24 -9.35 -4.39
N LEU A 125 17.61 -10.50 -4.19
CA LEU A 125 16.20 -10.72 -4.41
C LEU A 125 15.60 -11.34 -3.14
N TRP A 126 14.70 -10.63 -2.48
CA TRP A 126 13.93 -11.16 -1.36
C TRP A 126 12.51 -11.48 -1.81
N ASP A 127 12.18 -12.75 -1.84
CA ASP A 127 10.82 -13.23 -2.12
C ASP A 127 10.11 -13.51 -0.79
N GLN A 128 9.19 -12.64 -0.40
CA GLN A 128 8.43 -12.79 0.84
C GLN A 128 7.42 -13.93 0.78
N SER A 129 7.12 -14.45 -0.43
CA SER A 129 6.12 -15.49 -0.64
C SER A 129 6.65 -16.92 -0.46
N ILE A 130 7.96 -17.12 -0.50
CA ILE A 130 8.59 -18.43 -0.44
C ILE A 130 9.17 -18.66 0.95
N PRO A 131 8.61 -19.60 1.75
CA PRO A 131 9.21 -19.96 3.04
C PRO A 131 10.63 -20.51 2.87
N GLY A 132 11.56 -20.09 3.71
CA GLY A 132 12.95 -20.59 3.65
C GLY A 132 13.89 -19.74 4.50
N ASN A 133 14.92 -19.18 3.88
CA ASN A 133 15.96 -18.38 4.52
C ASN A 133 15.67 -16.88 4.40
N PRO A 134 14.95 -16.26 5.34
CA PRO A 134 14.68 -14.83 5.29
C PRO A 134 15.97 -14.02 5.48
N PRO A 135 16.01 -12.77 5.01
CA PRO A 135 17.11 -11.86 5.32
C PRO A 135 17.24 -11.65 6.84
N GLU A 136 18.44 -11.32 7.27
CA GLU A 136 18.70 -11.02 8.69
C GLU A 136 17.79 -9.91 9.24
N GLY A 137 17.09 -10.20 10.34
CA GLY A 137 16.15 -9.30 11.00
C GLY A 137 14.71 -9.42 10.51
N TYR A 138 14.40 -10.32 9.58
CA TYR A 138 13.04 -10.59 9.10
C TYR A 138 12.65 -12.04 9.38
N ALA A 139 11.34 -12.31 9.45
CA ALA A 139 10.82 -13.60 9.87
C ALA A 139 10.26 -14.46 8.71
N THR A 140 10.12 -13.89 7.52
CA THR A 140 9.42 -14.54 6.39
C THR A 140 10.18 -14.39 5.09
N GLY A 141 9.89 -15.29 4.15
CA GLY A 141 10.44 -15.23 2.81
C GLY A 141 11.79 -15.96 2.67
N THR A 142 12.38 -15.79 1.50
CA THR A 142 13.71 -16.28 1.18
C THR A 142 14.49 -15.19 0.44
N GLU A 143 15.71 -14.92 0.88
CA GLU A 143 16.64 -14.03 0.18
C GLU A 143 17.53 -14.85 -0.76
N TYR A 144 17.72 -14.38 -1.98
CA TYR A 144 18.62 -14.91 -2.97
C TYR A 144 19.73 -13.90 -3.28
N THR A 145 20.97 -14.35 -3.21
CA THR A 145 22.17 -13.55 -3.50
C THR A 145 22.44 -13.46 -5.00
N ASN A 146 23.28 -12.52 -5.40
CA ASN A 146 23.72 -12.41 -6.80
C ASN A 146 24.40 -13.70 -7.29
N GLU A 147 25.17 -14.35 -6.42
CA GLU A 147 25.86 -15.60 -6.70
C GLU A 147 24.87 -16.71 -7.02
N GLU A 148 23.83 -16.92 -6.20
CA GLU A 148 22.78 -17.93 -6.40
C GLU A 148 21.96 -17.64 -7.67
N ILE A 149 21.66 -16.37 -7.93
CA ILE A 149 20.98 -15.96 -9.16
C ILE A 149 21.84 -16.28 -10.39
N ASN A 150 23.15 -15.97 -10.36
CA ASN A 150 24.06 -16.29 -11.46
C ASN A 150 24.26 -17.80 -11.64
N GLU A 151 24.29 -18.57 -10.56
CA GLU A 151 24.29 -20.03 -10.63
C GLU A 151 23.01 -20.55 -11.32
N ALA A 152 21.84 -20.06 -10.89
CA ALA A 152 20.56 -20.39 -11.52
C ALA A 152 20.52 -20.03 -13.01
N LEU A 153 21.11 -18.89 -13.41
CA LEU A 153 21.21 -18.46 -14.80
C LEU A 153 22.09 -19.38 -15.65
N SER A 154 23.12 -19.99 -15.07
CA SER A 154 24.04 -20.92 -15.78
C SER A 154 23.40 -22.29 -16.05
N LEU A 155 22.32 -22.63 -15.35
CA LEU A 155 21.60 -23.87 -15.46
C LEU A 155 20.46 -23.78 -16.50
N SER A 156 19.93 -24.95 -16.88
CA SER A 156 18.66 -24.97 -17.64
C SER A 156 17.56 -24.22 -16.89
N VAL A 157 16.53 -23.73 -17.60
CA VAL A 157 15.41 -23.00 -16.99
C VAL A 157 14.77 -23.79 -15.85
N GLN A 158 14.62 -25.11 -16.04
CA GLN A 158 13.97 -25.98 -15.07
C GLN A 158 14.84 -26.22 -13.82
N GLU A 159 16.14 -26.40 -13.98
CA GLU A 159 17.07 -26.55 -12.85
C GLU A 159 17.29 -25.23 -12.11
N GLY A 160 17.46 -24.14 -12.83
CA GLY A 160 17.61 -22.82 -12.23
C GLY A 160 16.39 -22.40 -11.40
N ARG A 161 15.16 -22.72 -11.84
CA ARG A 161 13.93 -22.51 -11.06
C ARG A 161 13.83 -23.37 -9.81
N ARG A 162 14.56 -24.46 -9.70
CA ARG A 162 14.65 -25.23 -8.44
C ARG A 162 15.58 -24.55 -7.43
N LEU A 163 16.61 -23.86 -7.91
CA LEU A 163 17.53 -23.13 -7.07
C LEU A 163 16.98 -21.75 -6.65
N VAL A 164 16.43 -21.02 -7.61
CA VAL A 164 15.77 -19.71 -7.39
C VAL A 164 14.34 -19.78 -7.94
N PRO A 165 13.37 -20.27 -7.15
CA PRO A 165 11.99 -20.47 -7.58
C PRO A 165 11.15 -19.21 -7.61
N SER A 166 11.72 -18.04 -7.35
CA SER A 166 11.01 -16.77 -7.40
C SER A 166 10.58 -16.44 -8.83
N GLU A 167 9.30 -16.17 -9.01
CA GLU A 167 8.67 -15.86 -10.30
C GLU A 167 7.77 -14.64 -10.17
N ASP A 168 7.70 -13.83 -11.22
CA ASP A 168 6.71 -12.75 -11.35
C ASP A 168 5.53 -13.26 -12.18
N VAL A 169 4.52 -13.80 -11.50
CA VAL A 169 3.33 -14.39 -12.16
C VAL A 169 2.49 -13.32 -12.87
N SER A 170 2.43 -12.12 -12.34
CA SER A 170 1.66 -11.02 -12.93
C SER A 170 2.39 -10.33 -14.10
N GLY A 171 3.71 -10.37 -14.08
CA GLY A 171 4.56 -9.63 -15.00
C GLY A 171 4.68 -8.12 -14.68
N HIS A 172 3.96 -7.62 -13.67
CA HIS A 172 3.92 -6.20 -13.34
C HIS A 172 5.28 -5.70 -12.85
N GLY A 173 5.88 -6.33 -11.84
CA GLY A 173 7.18 -5.91 -11.31
C GLY A 173 8.30 -6.02 -12.35
N THR A 174 8.23 -7.03 -13.23
CA THR A 174 9.16 -7.17 -14.37
C THR A 174 9.05 -6.00 -15.33
N ALA A 175 7.82 -5.60 -15.68
CA ALA A 175 7.58 -4.45 -16.56
C ALA A 175 8.04 -3.14 -15.92
N VAL A 176 7.67 -2.89 -14.66
CA VAL A 176 8.04 -1.70 -13.89
C VAL A 176 9.55 -1.57 -13.76
N LEU A 177 10.25 -2.65 -13.35
CA LEU A 177 11.70 -2.64 -13.26
C LEU A 177 12.37 -2.48 -14.63
N GLY A 178 11.78 -3.04 -15.69
CA GLY A 178 12.23 -2.87 -17.06
C GLY A 178 12.26 -1.40 -17.50
N VAL A 179 11.21 -0.66 -17.18
CA VAL A 179 11.13 0.79 -17.44
C VAL A 179 12.11 1.56 -16.56
N ALA A 180 12.20 1.24 -15.29
CA ALA A 180 13.10 1.93 -14.37
C ALA A 180 14.58 1.69 -14.71
N ALA A 181 14.96 0.47 -15.03
CA ALA A 181 16.37 0.08 -15.06
C ALA A 181 16.75 -0.98 -16.12
N GLY A 182 15.88 -1.35 -17.03
CA GLY A 182 16.17 -2.36 -18.04
C GLY A 182 17.35 -1.98 -18.93
N SER A 183 18.28 -2.91 -19.16
CA SER A 183 19.36 -2.76 -20.12
C SER A 183 19.04 -3.59 -21.37
N ASP A 184 19.05 -2.98 -22.54
CA ASP A 184 18.89 -3.72 -23.79
C ASP A 184 20.21 -3.75 -24.54
N PHE A 185 20.98 -4.80 -24.30
CA PHE A 185 22.25 -5.03 -25.02
C PHE A 185 22.04 -5.75 -26.35
N SER A 186 20.88 -6.40 -26.57
CA SER A 186 20.64 -7.29 -27.72
C SER A 186 19.99 -6.59 -28.92
N ARG A 187 19.31 -5.45 -28.73
CA ARG A 187 18.48 -4.78 -29.73
C ARG A 187 18.87 -3.31 -30.02
N GLY A 188 20.14 -2.96 -29.90
CA GLY A 188 20.62 -1.65 -30.31
C GLY A 188 20.18 -0.48 -29.45
N ALA A 189 19.89 -0.71 -28.17
CA ALA A 189 19.59 0.32 -27.20
C ALA A 189 18.25 1.06 -27.31
N VAL A 190 17.32 0.57 -28.15
CA VAL A 190 16.04 1.26 -28.43
C VAL A 190 15.11 1.22 -27.20
N ASN A 191 15.15 0.15 -26.40
CA ASN A 191 14.24 -0.10 -25.29
C ASN A 191 14.89 -0.07 -23.90
N ARG A 192 15.94 0.72 -23.71
CA ARG A 192 16.58 0.85 -22.38
C ARG A 192 15.70 1.55 -21.37
N GLY A 193 15.76 1.10 -20.11
CA GLY A 193 15.18 1.79 -18.96
C GLY A 193 15.82 3.16 -18.68
N VAL A 194 15.37 3.80 -17.64
CA VAL A 194 15.88 5.10 -17.20
C VAL A 194 17.31 4.95 -16.66
N ALA A 195 17.52 4.03 -15.71
CA ALA A 195 18.80 3.79 -15.03
C ALA A 195 19.42 2.46 -15.50
N TYR A 196 19.63 2.30 -16.80
CA TYR A 196 20.04 1.02 -17.42
C TYR A 196 21.44 0.53 -17.05
N GLU A 197 22.27 1.33 -16.38
CA GLU A 197 23.59 0.93 -15.85
C GLU A 197 23.59 0.80 -14.31
N SER A 198 22.43 0.85 -13.65
CA SER A 198 22.31 0.62 -12.21
C SER A 198 22.40 -0.85 -11.85
N ASP A 199 22.74 -1.16 -10.59
CA ASP A 199 22.47 -2.45 -10.00
C ASP A 199 21.10 -2.47 -9.32
N LEU A 200 20.55 -3.66 -9.09
CA LEU A 200 19.16 -3.86 -8.74
C LEU A 200 19.01 -4.55 -7.38
N LEU A 201 18.05 -4.08 -6.59
CA LEU A 201 17.56 -4.75 -5.39
C LEU A 201 16.06 -5.01 -5.56
N VAL A 202 15.64 -6.25 -5.38
CA VAL A 202 14.27 -6.68 -5.66
C VAL A 202 13.63 -7.24 -4.40
N VAL A 203 12.43 -6.78 -4.09
CA VAL A 203 11.55 -7.39 -3.10
C VAL A 203 10.26 -7.79 -3.79
N LYS A 204 9.96 -9.08 -3.77
CA LYS A 204 8.65 -9.60 -4.16
C LYS A 204 7.76 -9.68 -2.94
N MET A 205 6.68 -8.93 -2.96
CA MET A 205 5.66 -8.95 -1.91
C MET A 205 4.70 -10.12 -2.06
N GLY A 206 4.06 -10.47 -0.97
CA GLY A 206 2.93 -11.38 -0.97
C GLY A 206 3.20 -12.66 -0.21
N ILE A 207 3.08 -12.63 1.11
CA ILE A 207 3.05 -13.86 1.91
C ILE A 207 1.78 -14.64 1.53
N PRO A 208 1.88 -15.96 1.21
CA PRO A 208 0.71 -16.75 0.83
C PRO A 208 -0.38 -16.71 1.90
N ARG A 209 -1.58 -16.29 1.53
CA ARG A 209 -2.78 -16.25 2.38
C ARG A 209 -4.01 -16.63 1.54
N GLN A 210 -5.11 -16.99 2.20
CA GLN A 210 -6.37 -17.28 1.52
C GLN A 210 -6.89 -16.07 0.71
N ASP A 211 -6.63 -14.86 1.18
CA ASP A 211 -7.09 -13.61 0.56
C ASP A 211 -6.12 -13.04 -0.49
N SER A 212 -4.96 -13.63 -0.71
CA SER A 212 -3.90 -13.39 -1.71
C SER A 212 -3.48 -11.95 -2.04
N PHE A 213 -3.89 -10.94 -1.29
CA PHE A 213 -3.44 -9.56 -1.48
C PHE A 213 -2.27 -9.19 -0.57
N PRO A 214 -1.22 -8.51 -1.09
CA PRO A 214 -0.15 -7.94 -0.27
C PRO A 214 -0.69 -6.94 0.76
N ARG A 215 0.00 -6.82 1.88
CA ARG A 215 -0.36 -5.88 2.95
C ARG A 215 0.70 -4.78 3.08
N ILE A 216 0.31 -3.66 3.67
CA ILE A 216 1.24 -2.56 3.96
C ILE A 216 2.40 -2.99 4.87
N THR A 217 2.24 -3.99 5.73
CA THR A 217 3.31 -4.55 6.55
C THR A 217 4.42 -5.19 5.72
N GLU A 218 4.07 -5.88 4.64
CA GLU A 218 5.01 -6.46 3.69
C GLU A 218 5.75 -5.37 2.91
N LEU A 219 5.03 -4.32 2.51
CA LEU A 219 5.62 -3.14 1.87
C LEU A 219 6.61 -2.43 2.80
N MET A 220 6.23 -2.17 4.06
CA MET A 220 7.12 -1.52 5.03
C MET A 220 8.40 -2.33 5.25
N GLN A 221 8.29 -3.65 5.41
CA GLN A 221 9.45 -4.54 5.51
C GLN A 221 10.31 -4.51 4.25
N GLY A 222 9.67 -4.49 3.07
CA GLY A 222 10.38 -4.40 1.78
C GLY A 222 11.19 -3.11 1.65
N VAL A 223 10.60 -1.97 1.99
CA VAL A 223 11.29 -0.66 1.98
C VAL A 223 12.42 -0.63 3.01
N ASP A 224 12.17 -1.12 4.24
CA ASP A 224 13.18 -1.22 5.29
C ASP A 224 14.40 -2.04 4.82
N TYR A 225 14.12 -3.21 4.22
CA TYR A 225 15.16 -4.08 3.66
C TYR A 225 15.99 -3.37 2.58
N LEU A 226 15.35 -2.73 1.60
CA LEU A 226 16.05 -2.03 0.52
C LEU A 226 16.96 -0.92 1.05
N VAL A 227 16.48 -0.11 2.00
CA VAL A 227 17.26 0.97 2.60
C VAL A 227 18.43 0.41 3.41
N ARG A 228 18.22 -0.65 4.22
CA ARG A 228 19.29 -1.32 4.96
C ARG A 228 20.36 -1.90 4.03
N GLN A 229 19.97 -2.55 2.94
CA GLN A 229 20.91 -3.08 1.96
C GLN A 229 21.70 -1.95 1.28
N ALA A 230 21.07 -0.85 0.92
CA ALA A 230 21.74 0.31 0.34
C ALA A 230 22.78 0.92 1.32
N ILE A 231 22.44 1.03 2.59
CA ILE A 231 23.34 1.48 3.66
C ILE A 231 24.52 0.52 3.81
N ARG A 232 24.26 -0.81 3.87
CA ARG A 232 25.32 -1.85 3.96
C ARG A 232 26.27 -1.80 2.77
N LEU A 233 25.75 -1.53 1.56
CA LEU A 233 26.55 -1.39 0.34
C LEU A 233 27.22 -0.01 0.19
N GLY A 234 26.92 0.96 1.06
CA GLY A 234 27.44 2.32 1.00
C GLY A 234 27.00 3.11 -0.25
N ARG A 235 25.84 2.75 -0.85
CA ARG A 235 25.36 3.28 -2.14
C ARG A 235 24.05 4.02 -2.01
N SER A 236 23.83 4.97 -2.92
CA SER A 236 22.54 5.64 -3.07
C SER A 236 21.53 4.70 -3.74
N ILE A 237 20.25 4.81 -3.35
CA ILE A 237 19.17 4.00 -3.91
C ILE A 237 17.97 4.88 -4.29
N ALA A 238 17.38 4.61 -5.46
CA ALA A 238 16.03 5.07 -5.81
C ALA A 238 15.08 3.88 -5.72
N ILE A 239 14.01 4.02 -4.93
CA ILE A 239 13.03 2.97 -4.65
C ILE A 239 11.73 3.31 -5.37
N ASN A 240 11.21 2.37 -6.14
CA ASN A 240 9.91 2.48 -6.80
C ASN A 240 8.85 1.69 -6.04
N LEU A 241 7.72 2.34 -5.79
CA LEU A 241 6.51 1.76 -5.21
C LEU A 241 5.35 2.01 -6.16
N SER A 242 4.95 0.97 -6.88
CA SER A 242 3.81 1.01 -7.82
C SER A 242 2.58 0.33 -7.22
N PHE A 243 2.28 0.68 -5.97
CA PHE A 243 1.14 0.19 -5.21
C PHE A 243 0.41 1.35 -4.57
N GLY A 244 -0.89 1.19 -4.42
CA GLY A 244 -1.69 2.12 -3.66
C GLY A 244 -3.01 1.52 -3.20
N ASN A 245 -3.62 2.18 -2.24
CA ASN A 245 -4.97 1.89 -1.78
C ASN A 245 -5.69 3.19 -1.39
N ASN A 246 -6.99 3.09 -1.13
CA ASN A 246 -7.80 4.23 -0.71
C ASN A 246 -8.04 4.26 0.82
N TYR A 247 -7.27 3.47 1.61
CA TYR A 247 -7.50 3.33 3.04
C TYR A 247 -6.68 4.33 3.85
N GLY A 248 -7.33 5.36 4.35
CA GLY A 248 -6.75 6.37 5.23
C GLY A 248 -7.29 7.78 5.01
N SER A 249 -6.68 8.75 5.68
CA SER A 249 -7.12 10.16 5.67
C SER A 249 -6.78 10.91 4.37
N HIS A 250 -5.89 10.37 3.54
CA HIS A 250 -5.27 11.02 2.37
C HIS A 250 -4.56 12.37 2.70
N ARG A 251 -4.03 12.49 3.93
CA ARG A 251 -3.33 13.70 4.42
C ARG A 251 -1.85 13.48 4.73
N GLY A 252 -1.32 12.31 4.41
CA GLY A 252 0.07 11.95 4.66
C GLY A 252 0.36 11.65 6.14
N ASP A 253 -0.61 11.14 6.87
CA ASP A 253 -0.54 10.96 8.32
C ASP A 253 -0.80 9.52 8.81
N SER A 254 -0.99 8.56 7.91
CA SER A 254 -0.99 7.14 8.26
C SER A 254 0.39 6.68 8.76
N LEU A 255 0.46 5.56 9.48
CA LEU A 255 1.75 5.02 9.93
C LEU A 255 2.65 4.64 8.77
N LEU A 256 2.10 4.10 7.67
CA LEU A 256 2.87 3.83 6.46
C LEU A 256 3.50 5.11 5.91
N GLU A 257 2.71 6.19 5.74
CA GLU A 257 3.18 7.45 5.16
C GLU A 257 4.22 8.14 6.04
N THR A 258 3.96 8.21 7.35
CA THR A 258 4.92 8.77 8.31
C THR A 258 6.20 7.92 8.42
N TYR A 259 6.11 6.61 8.24
CA TYR A 259 7.26 5.72 8.13
C TYR A 259 8.10 6.06 6.90
N LEU A 260 7.47 6.17 5.72
CA LEU A 260 8.16 6.53 4.47
C LEU A 260 8.83 7.90 4.58
N ASP A 261 8.16 8.89 5.17
CA ASP A 261 8.71 10.22 5.43
C ASP A 261 9.96 10.17 6.33
N ASN A 262 9.93 9.34 7.38
CA ASN A 262 11.07 9.16 8.26
C ASN A 262 12.24 8.47 7.54
N VAL A 263 11.94 7.38 6.82
CA VAL A 263 12.96 6.60 6.11
C VAL A 263 13.58 7.40 4.98
N SER A 264 12.82 8.24 4.27
CA SER A 264 13.35 9.14 3.23
C SER A 264 14.43 10.11 3.75
N GLY A 265 14.47 10.35 5.05
CA GLY A 265 15.52 11.14 5.70
C GLY A 265 16.75 10.33 6.13
N MET A 266 16.76 9.01 5.92
CA MET A 266 17.82 8.10 6.38
C MET A 266 18.70 7.65 5.22
N GLY A 267 19.99 7.87 5.31
CA GLY A 267 20.92 7.48 4.25
C GLY A 267 20.79 8.33 2.98
N LYS A 268 21.06 7.70 1.83
CA LYS A 268 21.00 8.33 0.51
C LYS A 268 19.94 7.62 -0.33
N ASN A 269 18.68 7.82 0.03
CA ASN A 269 17.56 7.21 -0.69
C ASN A 269 16.58 8.23 -1.21
N VAL A 270 15.85 7.84 -2.26
CA VAL A 270 14.68 8.55 -2.80
C VAL A 270 13.59 7.50 -3.00
N ILE A 271 12.37 7.79 -2.55
CA ILE A 271 11.21 6.92 -2.72
C ILE A 271 10.25 7.58 -3.70
N CYS A 272 9.95 6.89 -4.80
CA CYS A 272 8.98 7.30 -5.81
C CYS A 272 7.72 6.44 -5.69
N VAL A 273 6.55 7.06 -5.69
CA VAL A 273 5.24 6.40 -5.49
C VAL A 273 4.28 6.79 -6.59
N GLY A 274 3.60 5.82 -7.19
CA GLY A 274 2.49 6.08 -8.12
C GLY A 274 1.29 6.70 -7.40
N MET A 275 0.64 7.69 -8.04
CA MET A 275 -0.49 8.42 -7.47
C MET A 275 -1.83 7.68 -7.56
N GLY A 276 -1.90 6.54 -8.25
CA GLY A 276 -3.13 5.80 -8.45
C GLY A 276 -3.80 6.00 -9.80
N ASN A 277 -4.70 5.07 -10.12
CA ASN A 277 -5.43 5.02 -11.39
C ASN A 277 -6.96 5.18 -11.19
N ASN A 278 -7.41 5.55 -9.99
CA ASN A 278 -8.83 5.52 -9.60
C ASN A 278 -9.52 6.90 -9.70
N GLY A 279 -8.91 7.88 -10.35
CA GLY A 279 -9.44 9.25 -10.43
C GLY A 279 -10.87 9.36 -10.98
N ASN A 280 -11.24 8.47 -11.92
CA ASN A 280 -12.56 8.44 -12.57
C ASN A 280 -13.44 7.25 -12.14
N ASP A 281 -13.02 6.45 -11.17
CA ASP A 281 -13.76 5.23 -10.79
C ASP A 281 -14.95 5.50 -9.87
N ALA A 282 -15.25 6.78 -9.58
CA ALA A 282 -16.34 7.21 -8.69
C ALA A 282 -16.28 6.61 -7.26
N LEU A 283 -15.07 6.33 -6.79
CA LEU A 283 -14.80 5.70 -5.49
C LEU A 283 -14.60 6.71 -4.37
N HIS A 284 -14.67 8.01 -4.66
CA HIS A 284 -14.50 9.07 -3.68
C HIS A 284 -15.58 10.14 -3.81
N THR A 285 -16.03 10.62 -2.68
CA THR A 285 -16.84 11.83 -2.56
C THR A 285 -16.51 12.58 -1.26
N GLY A 286 -16.96 13.80 -1.16
CA GLY A 286 -16.75 14.61 0.03
C GLY A 286 -17.40 15.98 -0.08
N GLY A 287 -17.37 16.74 0.99
CA GLY A 287 -18.00 18.04 1.04
C GLY A 287 -17.60 18.84 2.27
N LYS A 288 -18.40 19.86 2.50
CA LYS A 288 -18.29 20.72 3.69
C LYS A 288 -19.68 21.03 4.21
N LEU A 289 -19.89 20.76 5.47
CA LEU A 289 -21.16 21.00 6.18
C LEU A 289 -21.10 22.29 7.00
N SER A 290 -22.21 23.01 7.02
CA SER A 290 -22.46 24.11 7.95
C SER A 290 -23.26 23.60 9.17
N PRO A 291 -23.22 24.31 10.33
CA PRO A 291 -24.03 23.94 11.48
C PRO A 291 -25.52 23.82 11.14
N GLY A 292 -26.16 22.70 11.54
CA GLY A 292 -27.58 22.42 11.29
C GLY A 292 -27.89 21.89 9.89
N GLU A 293 -26.90 21.76 9.00
CA GLU A 293 -27.07 21.19 7.67
C GLU A 293 -27.19 19.67 7.73
N ILE A 294 -27.98 19.10 6.82
CA ILE A 294 -28.11 17.66 6.61
C ILE A 294 -27.69 17.36 5.19
N GLN A 295 -26.75 16.45 5.05
CA GLN A 295 -26.27 15.98 3.74
C GLN A 295 -26.61 14.50 3.57
N GLU A 296 -27.29 14.17 2.49
CA GLU A 296 -27.48 12.80 2.03
C GLU A 296 -26.44 12.47 0.94
N ILE A 297 -25.76 11.36 1.08
CA ILE A 297 -24.74 10.86 0.16
C ILE A 297 -25.23 9.53 -0.37
N GLU A 298 -25.48 9.46 -1.67
CA GLU A 298 -25.98 8.27 -2.33
C GLU A 298 -24.82 7.37 -2.78
N LEU A 299 -24.90 6.11 -2.34
CA LEU A 299 -23.99 5.03 -2.69
C LEU A 299 -24.78 3.96 -3.45
N GLY A 300 -24.49 3.82 -4.73
CA GLY A 300 -24.94 2.67 -5.51
C GLY A 300 -24.18 1.41 -5.07
N VAL A 301 -24.90 0.33 -4.80
CA VAL A 301 -24.33 -1.01 -4.56
C VAL A 301 -24.80 -1.92 -5.67
N GLY A 302 -23.84 -2.44 -6.44
CA GLY A 302 -24.09 -3.33 -7.58
C GLY A 302 -24.66 -4.68 -7.15
N ALA A 303 -25.25 -5.38 -8.10
CA ALA A 303 -25.74 -6.73 -7.85
C ALA A 303 -24.57 -7.69 -7.56
N PHE A 304 -24.83 -8.65 -6.67
CA PHE A 304 -23.86 -9.69 -6.27
C PHE A 304 -22.57 -9.15 -5.62
N GLU A 305 -22.64 -8.00 -4.95
CA GLU A 305 -21.51 -7.49 -4.18
C GLU A 305 -21.30 -8.37 -2.93
N PRO A 306 -20.16 -9.08 -2.81
CA PRO A 306 -19.94 -10.01 -1.70
C PRO A 306 -19.73 -9.29 -0.38
N THR A 307 -18.97 -8.20 -0.41
CA THR A 307 -18.73 -7.29 0.73
C THR A 307 -18.24 -5.96 0.18
N LEU A 308 -18.56 -4.89 0.88
CA LEU A 308 -17.91 -3.61 0.62
C LEU A 308 -17.63 -2.89 1.94
N ASN A 309 -16.74 -1.94 1.91
CA ASN A 309 -16.55 -1.05 3.04
C ASN A 309 -16.55 0.40 2.59
N VAL A 310 -16.94 1.27 3.51
CA VAL A 310 -16.92 2.72 3.34
C VAL A 310 -16.08 3.31 4.47
N GLN A 311 -15.13 4.15 4.14
CA GLN A 311 -14.41 4.95 5.10
C GLN A 311 -14.92 6.38 5.04
N LEU A 312 -15.50 6.86 6.12
CA LEU A 312 -15.84 8.26 6.32
C LEU A 312 -14.78 8.91 7.21
N TRP A 313 -14.23 10.01 6.74
CA TRP A 313 -13.26 10.82 7.48
C TRP A 313 -13.81 12.22 7.72
N LYS A 314 -13.74 12.69 8.97
CA LYS A 314 -14.14 14.03 9.38
C LYS A 314 -13.14 14.63 10.36
N ASN A 315 -13.22 15.93 10.65
CA ASN A 315 -12.49 16.49 11.79
C ASN A 315 -13.08 15.97 13.10
N TYR A 316 -12.23 15.58 14.05
CA TYR A 316 -12.69 15.03 15.33
C TYR A 316 -13.46 16.04 16.18
N GLU A 317 -13.22 17.34 16.01
CA GLU A 317 -13.96 18.41 16.71
C GLU A 317 -15.37 18.68 16.14
N ASP A 318 -15.67 18.12 14.96
CA ASP A 318 -16.97 18.26 14.34
C ASP A 318 -17.94 17.22 14.92
N GLU A 319 -19.01 17.69 15.55
CA GLU A 319 -20.09 16.84 16.05
C GLU A 319 -21.16 16.69 14.97
N MET A 320 -21.35 15.48 14.48
CA MET A 320 -22.38 15.15 13.51
C MET A 320 -22.99 13.78 13.82
N GLU A 321 -24.30 13.68 13.67
CA GLU A 321 -24.99 12.39 13.71
C GLU A 321 -24.88 11.74 12.34
N ILE A 322 -24.57 10.45 12.32
CA ILE A 322 -24.37 9.67 11.10
C ILE A 322 -25.44 8.57 11.08
N TYR A 323 -26.15 8.49 9.97
CA TYR A 323 -27.16 7.44 9.74
C TYR A 323 -26.84 6.73 8.42
N LEU A 324 -27.26 5.45 8.34
CA LEU A 324 -27.24 4.67 7.12
C LEU A 324 -28.68 4.30 6.77
N GLU A 325 -29.08 4.47 5.51
CA GLU A 325 -30.41 4.14 5.03
C GLU A 325 -30.29 3.07 3.93
N HIS A 326 -30.95 1.97 4.18
CA HIS A 326 -31.06 0.84 3.25
C HIS A 326 -31.87 1.21 2.00
N PRO A 327 -31.67 0.59 0.83
CA PRO A 327 -32.46 0.85 -0.37
C PRO A 327 -34.00 0.72 -0.19
N ALA A 328 -34.44 -0.09 0.76
CA ALA A 328 -35.86 -0.22 1.12
C ALA A 328 -36.37 0.89 2.07
N GLY A 329 -35.55 1.86 2.46
CA GLY A 329 -35.91 2.97 3.33
C GLY A 329 -35.73 2.70 4.84
N GLU A 330 -35.25 1.53 5.24
CA GLU A 330 -34.89 1.26 6.63
C GLU A 330 -33.66 2.08 7.03
N ARG A 331 -33.77 2.81 8.15
CA ARG A 331 -32.67 3.69 8.62
C ARG A 331 -32.11 3.18 9.94
N VAL A 332 -30.80 3.08 10.04
CA VAL A 332 -30.06 2.76 11.25
C VAL A 332 -29.22 3.96 11.71
N GLY A 333 -29.07 4.10 13.02
CA GLY A 333 -28.34 5.22 13.64
C GLY A 333 -29.21 6.02 14.61
N PRO A 334 -28.71 7.14 15.20
CA PRO A 334 -27.36 7.65 14.95
C PRO A 334 -26.28 6.67 15.42
N LEU A 335 -25.18 6.58 14.65
CA LEU A 335 -24.04 5.75 15.01
C LEU A 335 -23.41 6.25 16.31
N PHE A 336 -23.04 5.34 17.21
CA PHE A 336 -22.49 5.71 18.51
C PHE A 336 -20.99 6.00 18.41
N GLU A 337 -20.55 7.11 18.99
CA GLU A 337 -19.14 7.42 19.16
C GLU A 337 -18.55 6.63 20.34
N THR A 338 -18.45 5.33 20.18
CA THR A 338 -17.94 4.41 21.18
C THR A 338 -16.84 3.53 20.61
N LEU A 339 -15.90 3.12 21.48
CA LEU A 339 -14.86 2.17 21.08
C LEU A 339 -15.44 0.77 20.86
N GLY A 340 -14.82 0.08 19.90
CA GLY A 340 -15.19 -1.28 19.53
C GLY A 340 -16.19 -1.34 18.39
N ALA A 341 -16.49 -2.57 18.01
CA ALA A 341 -17.38 -2.84 16.90
C ALA A 341 -18.84 -2.63 17.32
N GLN A 342 -19.59 -1.89 16.51
CA GLN A 342 -21.04 -1.79 16.58
C GLN A 342 -21.62 -2.65 15.46
N ARG A 343 -22.65 -3.43 15.76
CA ARG A 343 -23.36 -4.25 14.77
C ARG A 343 -24.79 -3.74 14.63
N TRP A 344 -25.15 -3.45 13.39
CA TRP A 344 -26.49 -3.04 13.00
C TRP A 344 -26.95 -3.93 11.85
N GLN A 345 -28.24 -4.06 11.70
CA GLN A 345 -28.85 -4.80 10.60
C GLN A 345 -29.77 -3.86 9.81
N ALA A 346 -29.71 -3.93 8.50
CA ALA A 346 -30.63 -3.29 7.59
C ALA A 346 -30.88 -4.23 6.41
N GLY A 347 -32.14 -4.69 6.24
CA GLY A 347 -32.47 -5.75 5.30
C GLY A 347 -31.70 -7.04 5.58
N ASN A 348 -31.07 -7.62 4.53
CA ASN A 348 -30.19 -8.78 4.63
C ASN A 348 -28.70 -8.42 4.77
N THR A 349 -28.41 -7.15 5.04
CA THR A 349 -27.03 -6.66 5.19
C THR A 349 -26.74 -6.38 6.67
N GLU A 350 -25.66 -6.98 7.18
CA GLU A 350 -25.07 -6.60 8.46
C GLU A 350 -24.11 -5.44 8.25
N LEU A 351 -24.24 -4.40 9.06
CA LEU A 351 -23.36 -3.25 9.09
C LEU A 351 -22.45 -3.36 10.31
N LEU A 352 -21.16 -3.62 10.08
CA LEU A 352 -20.15 -3.66 11.13
C LEU A 352 -19.41 -2.33 11.14
N ILE A 353 -19.55 -1.56 12.21
CA ILE A 353 -19.11 -0.18 12.27
C ILE A 353 -18.07 -0.01 13.35
N TYR A 354 -16.97 0.65 12.97
CA TYR A 354 -15.92 1.09 13.89
C TYR A 354 -15.86 2.63 13.87
N TYR A 355 -16.23 3.24 14.98
CA TYR A 355 -16.08 4.68 15.18
C TYR A 355 -14.71 4.91 15.83
N GLY A 356 -13.72 5.32 15.02
CA GLY A 356 -12.34 5.47 15.43
C GLY A 356 -12.13 6.64 16.38
N LYS A 357 -11.07 6.57 17.18
CA LYS A 357 -10.54 7.73 17.90
C LYS A 357 -9.63 8.53 16.99
N PRO A 358 -9.51 9.86 17.22
CA PRO A 358 -8.46 10.63 16.56
C PRO A 358 -7.10 10.03 16.90
N ALA A 359 -6.25 9.86 15.89
CA ALA A 359 -4.88 9.43 16.13
C ALA A 359 -4.05 10.60 16.72
N PRO A 360 -2.98 10.32 17.47
CA PRO A 360 -2.15 11.36 18.09
C PRO A 360 -1.50 12.33 17.10
N TYR A 361 -1.45 11.97 15.84
CA TYR A 361 -0.69 12.68 14.81
C TYR A 361 -1.54 13.50 13.85
N HIS A 362 -2.89 13.43 13.95
CA HIS A 362 -3.79 14.16 13.06
C HIS A 362 -5.12 14.52 13.72
N VAL A 363 -5.79 15.50 13.12
CA VAL A 363 -7.08 16.04 13.59
C VAL A 363 -8.28 15.38 12.92
N THR A 364 -8.07 14.31 12.16
CA THR A 364 -9.14 13.58 11.48
C THR A 364 -9.51 12.32 12.23
N GLN A 365 -10.76 11.94 12.11
CA GLN A 365 -11.36 10.78 12.75
C GLN A 365 -12.00 9.91 11.68
N GLU A 366 -11.67 8.62 11.69
CA GLU A 366 -12.23 7.63 10.79
C GLU A 366 -13.50 7.03 11.37
N ILE A 367 -14.51 6.90 10.54
CA ILE A 367 -15.66 6.03 10.78
C ILE A 367 -15.66 4.99 9.66
N TYR A 368 -15.39 3.75 10.03
CA TYR A 368 -15.27 2.63 9.10
C TYR A 368 -16.52 1.77 9.16
N VAL A 369 -17.14 1.50 8.01
CA VAL A 369 -18.36 0.72 7.88
C VAL A 369 -18.12 -0.44 6.94
N ASP A 370 -18.17 -1.68 7.44
CA ASP A 370 -18.23 -2.89 6.61
C ASP A 370 -19.69 -3.26 6.35
N PHE A 371 -20.01 -3.51 5.09
CA PHE A 371 -21.25 -4.09 4.64
C PHE A 371 -21.01 -5.58 4.41
N LEU A 372 -21.68 -6.42 5.15
CA LEU A 372 -21.50 -7.87 5.17
C LEU A 372 -22.83 -8.56 4.87
N PRO A 373 -22.83 -9.67 4.13
CA PRO A 373 -24.03 -10.47 3.99
C PRO A 373 -24.39 -11.11 5.34
N GLN A 374 -25.67 -11.11 5.68
CA GLN A 374 -26.14 -11.67 6.95
C GLN A 374 -26.19 -13.21 6.93
N ASP A 375 -26.48 -13.80 5.79
CA ASP A 375 -26.72 -15.25 5.64
C ASP A 375 -25.75 -15.86 4.62
N GLU A 376 -25.18 -17.02 4.96
CA GLU A 376 -24.34 -17.81 4.01
C GLU A 376 -25.12 -18.27 2.76
N LYS A 377 -26.45 -18.31 2.82
CA LYS A 377 -27.31 -18.69 1.68
C LYS A 377 -27.48 -17.55 0.67
N THR A 378 -27.36 -16.31 1.13
CA THR A 378 -27.35 -15.10 0.31
C THR A 378 -26.02 -14.39 0.55
N PRO A 379 -24.92 -14.85 -0.08
CA PRO A 379 -23.56 -14.39 0.23
C PRO A 379 -23.25 -13.01 -0.37
N TYR A 380 -24.26 -12.15 -0.50
CA TYR A 380 -24.15 -10.82 -1.08
C TYR A 380 -24.86 -9.80 -0.22
N VAL A 381 -24.33 -8.58 -0.18
CA VAL A 381 -25.00 -7.43 0.43
C VAL A 381 -26.17 -6.96 -0.43
N ASP A 382 -27.17 -6.33 0.19
CA ASP A 382 -28.32 -5.83 -0.55
C ASP A 382 -27.95 -4.75 -1.56
N SER A 383 -28.28 -4.99 -2.81
CA SER A 383 -28.01 -4.08 -3.92
C SER A 383 -29.05 -2.95 -3.97
N GLY A 384 -28.67 -1.83 -4.57
CA GLY A 384 -29.50 -0.65 -4.74
C GLY A 384 -28.83 0.62 -4.25
N VAL A 385 -29.64 1.66 -4.01
CA VAL A 385 -29.13 2.96 -3.55
C VAL A 385 -29.20 3.02 -2.02
N TRP A 386 -28.03 2.91 -1.39
CA TRP A 386 -27.85 3.19 0.01
C TRP A 386 -27.62 4.67 0.22
N LYS A 387 -28.01 5.21 1.37
CA LYS A 387 -27.71 6.60 1.74
C LYS A 387 -26.89 6.65 3.01
N ILE A 388 -25.87 7.49 2.99
CA ILE A 388 -25.11 7.89 4.17
C ILE A 388 -25.54 9.31 4.50
N ILE A 389 -26.14 9.51 5.68
CA ILE A 389 -26.76 10.77 6.06
C ILE A 389 -25.94 11.39 7.19
N LEU A 390 -25.43 12.59 6.95
CA LEU A 390 -24.65 13.36 7.90
C LEU A 390 -25.50 14.55 8.39
N ALA A 391 -25.85 14.59 9.67
CA ALA A 391 -26.61 15.68 10.28
C ALA A 391 -25.66 16.48 11.19
N ALA A 392 -25.26 17.66 10.73
CA ALA A 392 -24.32 18.55 11.41
C ALA A 392 -24.92 19.13 12.68
N ARG A 393 -24.22 19.00 13.81
CA ARG A 393 -24.62 19.56 15.11
C ARG A 393 -23.73 20.76 15.48
N ASN A 394 -22.53 20.49 15.94
CA ASN A 394 -21.55 21.52 16.29
C ASN A 394 -20.35 21.39 15.34
N ILE A 395 -20.19 22.31 14.42
CA ILE A 395 -19.20 22.24 13.35
C ILE A 395 -18.11 23.29 13.56
N LYS A 396 -16.86 22.84 13.52
CA LYS A 396 -15.65 23.69 13.57
C LYS A 396 -15.01 23.82 12.19
N ASN A 397 -14.83 22.69 11.48
CA ASN A 397 -14.27 22.64 10.14
C ASN A 397 -15.34 22.28 9.10
N GLY A 398 -16.09 21.23 9.33
CA GLY A 398 -17.20 20.73 8.51
C GLY A 398 -16.79 19.88 7.33
N GLU A 399 -15.50 19.77 7.01
CA GLU A 399 -15.04 18.91 5.91
C GLU A 399 -15.26 17.43 6.22
N TYR A 400 -15.77 16.71 5.23
CA TYR A 400 -15.93 15.27 5.28
C TYR A 400 -15.54 14.65 3.94
N PHE A 401 -15.01 13.43 4.00
CA PHE A 401 -14.56 12.68 2.84
C PHE A 401 -14.98 11.22 3.01
N LEU A 402 -15.34 10.58 1.90
CA LEU A 402 -15.67 9.17 1.86
C LEU A 402 -14.90 8.47 0.75
N TRP A 403 -14.36 7.30 1.06
CA TRP A 403 -13.68 6.45 0.10
C TRP A 403 -14.24 5.04 0.13
N LEU A 404 -14.30 4.43 -1.07
CA LEU A 404 -14.54 3.01 -1.30
C LEU A 404 -13.23 2.31 -1.61
N PRO A 405 -13.18 0.96 -1.50
CA PRO A 405 -12.01 0.18 -1.91
C PRO A 405 -11.63 0.45 -3.37
N GLY A 406 -10.32 0.55 -3.63
CA GLY A 406 -9.76 0.66 -4.98
C GLY A 406 -9.40 -0.70 -5.59
N GLY A 407 -8.69 -0.66 -6.75
CA GLY A 407 -8.10 -1.85 -7.36
C GLY A 407 -9.11 -2.79 -8.05
N LYS A 408 -10.25 -2.28 -8.49
CA LYS A 408 -11.31 -3.08 -9.15
C LYS A 408 -11.82 -4.24 -8.28
N THR A 409 -11.87 -4.04 -6.99
CA THR A 409 -12.37 -5.03 -6.02
C THR A 409 -13.88 -5.04 -5.90
N LEU A 410 -14.54 -3.97 -6.35
CA LEU A 410 -16.00 -3.81 -6.32
C LEU A 410 -16.63 -4.22 -7.65
N ASN A 411 -17.86 -4.68 -7.59
CA ASN A 411 -18.63 -5.04 -8.78
C ASN A 411 -19.03 -3.79 -9.58
N PRO A 412 -19.26 -3.93 -10.90
CA PRO A 412 -19.80 -2.86 -11.72
C PRO A 412 -21.09 -2.30 -11.12
N GLY A 413 -21.18 -0.97 -11.02
CA GLY A 413 -22.32 -0.27 -10.45
C GLY A 413 -22.20 0.02 -8.94
N THR A 414 -21.15 -0.46 -8.26
CA THR A 414 -20.83 -0.03 -6.89
C THR A 414 -19.94 1.21 -6.93
N ALA A 415 -20.56 2.37 -6.64
CA ALA A 415 -19.92 3.68 -6.75
C ALA A 415 -20.75 4.79 -6.08
N PHE A 416 -20.12 5.93 -5.78
CA PHE A 416 -20.89 7.12 -5.39
C PHE A 416 -21.58 7.78 -6.58
N TYR A 417 -22.83 8.20 -6.40
CA TYR A 417 -23.59 8.89 -7.46
C TYR A 417 -23.08 10.30 -7.75
N LEU A 418 -22.51 10.97 -6.75
CA LEU A 418 -21.90 12.30 -6.90
C LEU A 418 -20.42 12.22 -6.50
N PRO A 419 -19.58 11.58 -7.34
CA PRO A 419 -18.16 11.42 -7.04
C PRO A 419 -17.40 12.73 -7.20
N ARG A 420 -16.24 12.81 -6.54
CA ARG A 420 -15.27 13.89 -6.70
C ARG A 420 -13.94 13.32 -7.13
N PRO A 421 -13.36 13.78 -8.25
CA PRO A 421 -12.03 13.33 -8.67
C PRO A 421 -10.89 13.96 -7.84
N GLN A 422 -11.15 15.07 -7.14
CA GLN A 422 -10.18 15.69 -6.25
C GLN A 422 -10.04 14.87 -4.96
N GLY A 423 -8.81 14.64 -4.50
CA GLY A 423 -8.54 13.85 -3.30
C GLY A 423 -8.44 12.34 -3.54
N THR A 424 -8.30 11.92 -4.80
CA THR A 424 -8.22 10.49 -5.19
C THR A 424 -6.80 9.94 -5.28
N LEU A 425 -5.80 10.69 -4.82
CA LEU A 425 -4.44 10.16 -4.70
C LEU A 425 -4.44 8.97 -3.75
N THR A 426 -3.91 7.85 -4.20
CA THR A 426 -3.83 6.64 -3.37
C THR A 426 -2.77 6.78 -2.27
N ILE A 427 -2.92 6.03 -1.19
CA ILE A 427 -1.92 5.91 -0.15
C ILE A 427 -0.93 4.81 -0.57
N PRO A 428 0.40 5.04 -0.52
CA PRO A 428 1.06 6.12 0.22
C PRO A 428 1.52 7.33 -0.61
N ALA A 429 0.93 7.62 -1.76
CA ALA A 429 1.34 8.77 -2.58
C ALA A 429 1.08 10.14 -1.91
N THR A 430 0.28 10.17 -0.85
CA THR A 430 0.03 11.37 -0.05
C THR A 430 1.07 11.61 1.05
N ALA A 431 2.08 10.76 1.21
CA ALA A 431 3.23 10.99 2.08
C ALA A 431 4.01 12.27 1.67
N ARG A 432 4.62 12.94 2.64
CA ARG A 432 5.14 14.32 2.45
C ARG A 432 6.56 14.38 1.87
N ARG A 433 7.34 13.30 1.99
CA ARG A 433 8.76 13.26 1.58
C ARG A 433 9.04 12.25 0.47
N VAL A 434 8.02 11.65 -0.09
CA VAL A 434 8.13 10.82 -1.28
C VAL A 434 7.97 11.67 -2.55
N ILE A 435 8.43 11.18 -3.67
CA ILE A 435 8.12 11.75 -4.99
C ILE A 435 6.88 11.06 -5.51
N SER A 436 5.74 11.75 -5.46
CA SER A 436 4.48 11.26 -5.98
C SER A 436 4.38 11.51 -7.48
N VAL A 437 4.11 10.47 -8.25
CA VAL A 437 4.14 10.51 -9.72
C VAL A 437 2.76 10.20 -10.27
N GLY A 438 2.13 11.18 -10.92
CA GLY A 438 0.87 11.03 -11.64
C GLY A 438 1.08 10.60 -13.09
N ALA A 439 0.12 9.87 -13.64
CA ALA A 439 0.14 9.46 -15.03
C ALA A 439 -0.23 10.63 -15.96
N TYR A 440 0.45 10.72 -17.10
CA TYR A 440 0.23 11.72 -18.13
C TYR A 440 0.25 11.08 -19.51
N ASP A 441 -0.80 11.33 -20.31
CA ASP A 441 -0.83 10.92 -21.71
C ASP A 441 -0.14 11.96 -22.59
N ALA A 442 1.12 11.70 -22.95
CA ALA A 442 1.91 12.57 -23.78
C ALA A 442 1.40 12.69 -25.23
N ARG A 443 0.59 11.75 -25.72
CA ARG A 443 0.03 11.79 -27.07
C ARG A 443 -1.16 12.75 -27.15
N GLN A 444 -1.97 12.74 -26.09
CA GLN A 444 -3.17 13.57 -26.02
C GLN A 444 -2.94 14.89 -25.29
N ASN A 445 -1.76 15.06 -24.67
CA ASN A 445 -1.41 16.21 -23.86
C ASN A 445 -2.41 16.41 -22.71
N THR A 446 -2.82 15.32 -22.07
CA THR A 446 -3.81 15.29 -20.98
C THR A 446 -3.31 14.46 -19.80
N TYR A 447 -3.94 14.64 -18.65
CA TYR A 447 -3.75 13.70 -17.54
C TYR A 447 -4.37 12.35 -17.93
N ALA A 448 -3.66 11.26 -17.62
CA ALA A 448 -4.26 9.93 -17.72
C ALA A 448 -5.26 9.77 -16.56
N CYS A 449 -6.41 9.22 -16.88
CA CYS A 449 -7.51 8.99 -15.95
C CYS A 449 -7.48 7.55 -15.46
#